data_87537c728d3b1b01319646c83aa2f9fa
#
_entry.id   87537c728d3b1b01319646c83aa2f9fa
#
_cell.length_a   1.000
_cell.length_b   1.000
_cell.length_c   1.000
_cell.angle_alpha   90.00
_cell.angle_beta   90.00
_cell.angle_gamma   90.00
#
_symmetry.space_group_name_H-M   'P 1'
#
loop_
_entity.id
_entity.type
_entity.pdbx_description
1 polymer ?
#
loop_
_entity_poly.entity_id
_entity_poly.type
_entity_poly.pdbx_seq_one_letter_code
_entity_poly.pdbx_strand_id
1 'polypeptide(L)'
;MGRTQKSTALYSHPFSKAYWRDAAAELKDIHMLVITALLVALRIALKPLAIPLGPQLSIQTATLATALGAMIFGPVMAIPAAIVSDTIGFMIYPTGDYFLPFVLTEIAGTFIYALCLYRAKPSATRVVIARFLICFAVNVVLQQFIFAWQYTYMGNPEKAKDSIMGIMTTARIFKNLFFFPIESVVITLFLKVLIPVTSRAKLTYGGSKGLDFTKKQIAALVLLMAIGAGSAVGYLNYYYNNNSVTKDYTAEEVVEMNHLVHDIILAEEPEIPADTTLAVIEYAAKPFFGTETTFTVALYQAKADAAITDAMWSYKKTPASKDESLLRIGTVTIVTHNKTGEVLSFEIQ
;
A
#
# COMPACT_ATOMS: atom_id res chain seq x y z
N MET A 1 -16.59 -40.95 20.85
CA MET A 1 -16.87 -40.08 19.71
C MET A 1 -15.90 -40.43 18.60
N GLY A 2 -16.36 -41.16 17.56
CA GLY A 2 -15.51 -41.60 16.45
C GLY A 2 -14.98 -40.40 15.67
N ARG A 3 -13.66 -40.32 15.53
CA ARG A 3 -13.03 -39.41 14.56
C ARG A 3 -13.55 -39.77 13.18
N THR A 4 -14.44 -38.96 12.62
CA THR A 4 -14.82 -39.05 11.21
C THR A 4 -13.54 -38.97 10.43
N GLN A 5 -13.21 -40.00 9.66
CA GLN A 5 -11.98 -40.08 8.89
C GLN A 5 -12.01 -38.90 7.88
N LYS A 6 -11.15 -37.89 8.11
CA LYS A 6 -11.12 -36.67 7.29
C LYS A 6 -10.75 -37.05 5.88
N SER A 7 -11.57 -36.70 4.91
CA SER A 7 -11.28 -36.93 3.48
C SER A 7 -9.94 -36.26 3.12
N THR A 8 -9.03 -37.00 2.49
CA THR A 8 -7.76 -36.52 1.98
C THR A 8 -7.83 -36.19 0.48
N ALA A 9 -9.06 -36.11 -0.06
CA ALA A 9 -9.30 -35.90 -1.49
C ALA A 9 -8.77 -34.53 -1.94
N LEU A 10 -8.11 -34.54 -3.10
CA LEU A 10 -7.72 -33.33 -3.83
C LEU A 10 -8.75 -33.08 -4.92
N TYR A 11 -9.03 -31.80 -5.16
CA TYR A 11 -9.97 -31.36 -6.18
C TYR A 11 -9.25 -30.58 -7.28
N SER A 12 -9.57 -30.90 -8.53
CA SER A 12 -9.04 -30.18 -9.70
C SER A 12 -9.68 -28.80 -9.87
N HIS A 13 -10.95 -28.68 -9.43
CA HIS A 13 -11.76 -27.45 -9.51
C HIS A 13 -12.77 -27.37 -8.34
N PRO A 14 -13.24 -26.17 -7.97
CA PRO A 14 -14.15 -25.97 -6.82
C PRO A 14 -15.65 -26.25 -7.13
N PHE A 15 -15.99 -26.75 -8.31
CA PHE A 15 -17.40 -26.88 -8.74
C PHE A 15 -18.08 -28.19 -8.31
N SER A 16 -17.38 -29.08 -7.58
CA SER A 16 -17.96 -30.34 -7.14
C SER A 16 -18.70 -30.20 -5.81
N LYS A 17 -19.84 -30.89 -5.66
CA LYS A 17 -20.58 -30.93 -4.37
C LYS A 17 -19.73 -31.47 -3.22
N ALA A 18 -18.83 -32.40 -3.49
CA ALA A 18 -17.93 -32.98 -2.49
C ALA A 18 -16.95 -31.92 -1.94
N TYR A 19 -16.43 -31.04 -2.80
CA TYR A 19 -15.56 -29.93 -2.39
C TYR A 19 -16.25 -29.03 -1.35
N TRP A 20 -17.48 -28.59 -1.63
CA TRP A 20 -18.23 -27.71 -0.73
C TRP A 20 -18.68 -28.41 0.55
N ARG A 21 -19.05 -29.69 0.47
CA ARG A 21 -19.35 -30.49 1.66
C ARG A 21 -18.15 -30.61 2.58
N ASP A 22 -16.97 -30.88 2.03
CA ASP A 22 -15.74 -30.98 2.78
C ASP A 22 -15.31 -29.63 3.38
N ALA A 23 -15.46 -28.54 2.60
CA ALA A 23 -15.20 -27.19 3.09
C ALA A 23 -16.16 -26.78 4.23
N ALA A 24 -17.44 -27.15 4.15
CA ALA A 24 -18.41 -26.89 5.22
C ALA A 24 -18.15 -27.75 6.48
N ALA A 25 -17.59 -28.94 6.31
CA ALA A 25 -17.24 -29.80 7.43
C ALA A 25 -16.11 -29.21 8.31
N GLU A 26 -15.24 -28.36 7.74
CA GLU A 26 -14.17 -27.67 8.50
C GLU A 26 -14.74 -26.76 9.60
N LEU A 27 -15.93 -26.17 9.42
CA LEU A 27 -16.61 -25.35 10.45
C LEU A 27 -16.99 -26.15 11.72
N LYS A 28 -17.13 -27.47 11.61
CA LYS A 28 -17.51 -28.35 12.73
C LYS A 28 -16.30 -28.95 13.43
N ASP A 29 -15.11 -28.77 12.88
CA ASP A 29 -13.86 -29.30 13.45
C ASP A 29 -13.24 -28.26 14.38
N ILE A 30 -13.30 -28.52 15.70
CA ILE A 30 -12.73 -27.65 16.74
C ILE A 30 -11.24 -27.40 16.49
N HIS A 31 -10.48 -28.41 16.04
CA HIS A 31 -9.07 -28.26 15.74
C HIS A 31 -8.86 -27.26 14.59
N MET A 32 -9.69 -27.32 13.54
CA MET A 32 -9.64 -26.36 12.44
C MET A 32 -10.05 -24.95 12.87
N LEU A 33 -11.04 -24.83 13.76
CA LEU A 33 -11.44 -23.54 14.33
C LEU A 33 -10.28 -22.87 15.09
N VAL A 34 -9.57 -23.63 15.93
CA VAL A 34 -8.40 -23.14 16.68
C VAL A 34 -7.28 -22.70 15.72
N ILE A 35 -6.97 -23.51 14.70
CA ILE A 35 -5.96 -23.16 13.70
C ILE A 35 -6.36 -21.90 12.93
N THR A 36 -7.63 -21.78 12.57
CA THR A 36 -8.15 -20.57 11.89
C THR A 36 -8.00 -19.34 12.77
N ALA A 37 -8.32 -19.43 14.07
CA ALA A 37 -8.14 -18.33 15.02
C ALA A 37 -6.66 -17.92 15.14
N LEU A 38 -5.72 -18.89 15.19
CA LEU A 38 -4.28 -18.61 15.22
C LEU A 38 -3.80 -17.91 13.91
N LEU A 39 -4.31 -18.34 12.74
CA LEU A 39 -3.95 -17.74 11.46
C LEU A 39 -4.55 -16.34 11.31
N VAL A 40 -5.76 -16.10 11.83
CA VAL A 40 -6.37 -14.75 11.91
C VAL A 40 -5.53 -13.85 12.83
N ALA A 41 -5.14 -14.34 14.01
CA ALA A 41 -4.28 -13.59 14.92
C ALA A 41 -2.91 -13.26 14.28
N LEU A 42 -2.30 -14.25 13.61
CA LEU A 42 -1.05 -14.03 12.85
C LEU A 42 -1.22 -12.96 11.77
N ARG A 43 -2.32 -12.98 11.01
CA ARG A 43 -2.62 -11.99 10.00
C ARG A 43 -2.73 -10.59 10.59
N ILE A 44 -3.42 -10.44 11.73
CA ILE A 44 -3.57 -9.16 12.42
C ILE A 44 -2.20 -8.66 12.91
N ALA A 45 -1.38 -9.54 13.49
CA ALA A 45 -0.04 -9.21 13.95
C ALA A 45 0.91 -8.78 12.81
N LEU A 46 0.71 -9.31 11.60
CA LEU A 46 1.49 -8.94 10.41
C LEU A 46 1.01 -7.63 9.74
N LYS A 47 -0.19 -7.13 10.07
CA LYS A 47 -0.75 -5.94 9.42
C LYS A 47 0.15 -4.69 9.52
N PRO A 48 0.76 -4.35 10.68
CA PRO A 48 1.67 -3.21 10.80
C PRO A 48 3.05 -3.44 10.16
N LEU A 49 3.40 -4.69 9.83
CA LEU A 49 4.70 -5.05 9.25
C LEU A 49 4.71 -4.96 7.71
N ALA A 50 4.02 -3.97 7.15
CA ALA A 50 4.09 -3.71 5.72
C ALA A 50 5.51 -3.27 5.33
N ILE A 51 6.03 -3.81 4.22
CA ILE A 51 7.36 -3.45 3.69
C ILE A 51 7.21 -2.25 2.76
N PRO A 52 7.65 -1.04 3.15
CA PRO A 52 7.57 0.12 2.29
C PRO A 52 8.56 -0.02 1.13
N LEU A 53 8.08 0.19 -0.09
CA LEU A 53 8.89 0.26 -1.31
C LEU A 53 9.07 1.71 -1.78
N GLY A 54 8.34 2.64 -1.18
CA GLY A 54 8.34 4.05 -1.54
C GLY A 54 7.02 4.72 -1.20
N PRO A 55 6.84 6.00 -1.55
CA PRO A 55 5.62 6.74 -1.29
C PRO A 55 4.39 5.99 -1.83
N GLN A 56 3.44 5.71 -0.97
CA GLN A 56 2.20 4.98 -1.26
C GLN A 56 2.39 3.54 -1.80
N LEU A 57 3.62 3.02 -1.82
CA LEU A 57 3.95 1.67 -2.25
C LEU A 57 4.41 0.84 -1.05
N SER A 58 3.63 -0.18 -0.68
CA SER A 58 4.01 -1.13 0.36
C SER A 58 3.55 -2.55 0.04
N ILE A 59 4.39 -3.54 0.33
CA ILE A 59 4.00 -4.95 0.26
C ILE A 59 3.34 -5.31 1.59
N GLN A 60 2.08 -5.73 1.53
CA GLN A 60 1.31 -6.12 2.71
C GLN A 60 1.68 -7.54 3.15
N THR A 61 2.46 -7.68 4.20
CA THR A 61 2.86 -9.00 4.73
C THR A 61 1.69 -9.84 5.23
N ALA A 62 0.61 -9.20 5.69
CA ALA A 62 -0.63 -9.86 6.09
C ALA A 62 -1.25 -10.73 4.97
N THR A 63 -1.01 -10.40 3.69
CA THR A 63 -1.45 -11.19 2.53
C THR A 63 -0.86 -12.60 2.54
N LEU A 64 0.36 -12.78 3.07
CA LEU A 64 1.01 -14.09 3.19
C LEU A 64 0.23 -15.02 4.13
N ALA A 65 -0.16 -14.51 5.30
CA ALA A 65 -0.99 -15.24 6.25
C ALA A 65 -2.38 -15.52 5.69
N THR A 66 -2.96 -14.58 4.91
CA THR A 66 -4.25 -14.77 4.24
C THR A 66 -4.19 -15.92 3.23
N ALA A 67 -3.18 -15.96 2.37
CA ALA A 67 -3.03 -17.01 1.36
C ALA A 67 -2.82 -18.38 2.01
N LEU A 68 -1.97 -18.46 3.05
CA LEU A 68 -1.74 -19.69 3.81
C LEU A 68 -3.01 -20.15 4.52
N GLY A 69 -3.69 -19.25 5.21
CA GLY A 69 -4.92 -19.55 5.93
C GLY A 69 -6.02 -20.05 5.00
N ALA A 70 -6.28 -19.36 3.91
CA ALA A 70 -7.27 -19.73 2.91
C ALA A 70 -7.00 -21.13 2.31
N MET A 71 -5.73 -21.49 2.11
CA MET A 71 -5.33 -22.83 1.66
C MET A 71 -5.64 -23.92 2.70
N ILE A 72 -5.55 -23.60 4.01
CA ILE A 72 -5.76 -24.53 5.10
C ILE A 72 -7.24 -24.71 5.42
N PHE A 73 -7.96 -23.61 5.68
CA PHE A 73 -9.32 -23.67 6.22
C PHE A 73 -10.43 -23.67 5.15
N GLY A 74 -10.11 -23.34 3.90
CA GLY A 74 -11.04 -23.41 2.76
C GLY A 74 -12.07 -22.28 2.68
N PRO A 75 -12.92 -22.30 1.62
CA PRO A 75 -13.76 -21.16 1.25
C PRO A 75 -14.90 -20.86 2.23
N VAL A 76 -15.45 -21.88 2.90
CA VAL A 76 -16.57 -21.66 3.83
C VAL A 76 -16.09 -20.98 5.11
N MET A 77 -14.94 -21.40 5.64
CA MET A 77 -14.31 -20.78 6.81
C MET A 77 -13.67 -19.42 6.47
N ALA A 78 -13.32 -19.18 5.21
CA ALA A 78 -12.72 -17.93 4.75
C ALA A 78 -13.62 -16.71 5.06
N ILE A 79 -14.93 -16.87 4.98
CA ILE A 79 -15.90 -15.78 5.22
C ILE A 79 -15.84 -15.29 6.67
N PRO A 80 -16.12 -16.12 7.71
CA PRO A 80 -16.02 -15.66 9.09
C PRO A 80 -14.59 -15.26 9.49
N ALA A 81 -13.56 -15.93 8.98
CA ALA A 81 -12.17 -15.55 9.23
C ALA A 81 -11.84 -14.15 8.70
N ALA A 82 -12.32 -13.78 7.51
CA ALA A 82 -12.13 -12.47 6.93
C ALA A 82 -12.87 -11.38 7.73
N ILE A 83 -14.12 -11.61 8.12
CA ILE A 83 -14.91 -10.67 8.93
C ILE A 83 -14.21 -10.38 10.26
N VAL A 84 -13.83 -11.43 10.99
CA VAL A 84 -13.15 -11.29 12.28
C VAL A 84 -11.81 -10.59 12.13
N SER A 85 -11.04 -10.98 11.12
CA SER A 85 -9.72 -10.39 10.85
C SER A 85 -9.78 -8.91 10.47
N ASP A 86 -10.77 -8.50 9.67
CA ASP A 86 -10.94 -7.10 9.28
C ASP A 86 -11.39 -6.26 10.47
N THR A 87 -12.44 -6.68 11.14
CA THR A 87 -13.02 -5.95 12.28
C THR A 87 -12.01 -5.79 13.43
N ILE A 88 -11.42 -6.89 13.90
CA ILE A 88 -10.43 -6.84 15.00
C ILE A 88 -9.16 -6.13 14.53
N GLY A 89 -8.71 -6.40 13.30
CA GLY A 89 -7.53 -5.75 12.74
C GLY A 89 -7.68 -4.25 12.60
N PHE A 90 -8.89 -3.75 12.32
CA PHE A 90 -9.17 -2.31 12.32
C PHE A 90 -9.21 -1.74 13.74
N MET A 91 -9.82 -2.44 14.70
CA MET A 91 -9.88 -1.98 16.09
C MET A 91 -8.49 -1.84 16.73
N ILE A 92 -7.52 -2.71 16.35
CA ILE A 92 -6.16 -2.68 16.88
C ILE A 92 -5.28 -1.68 16.10
N TYR A 93 -5.44 -1.63 14.78
CA TYR A 93 -4.65 -0.78 13.88
C TYR A 93 -5.59 0.01 12.96
N PRO A 94 -6.20 1.11 13.46
CA PRO A 94 -7.12 1.92 12.67
C PRO A 94 -6.37 2.63 11.53
N THR A 95 -6.90 2.51 10.32
CA THR A 95 -6.39 3.17 9.12
C THR A 95 -7.51 4.00 8.49
N GLY A 96 -7.71 5.22 8.99
CA GLY A 96 -8.79 6.11 8.56
C GLY A 96 -10.14 5.78 9.20
N ASP A 97 -11.24 6.23 8.57
CA ASP A 97 -12.59 6.00 9.05
C ASP A 97 -13.08 4.59 8.73
N TYR A 98 -13.68 3.93 9.72
CA TYR A 98 -14.23 2.59 9.51
C TYR A 98 -15.51 2.65 8.67
N PHE A 99 -15.47 2.00 7.53
CA PHE A 99 -16.63 1.83 6.66
C PHE A 99 -16.88 0.34 6.43
N LEU A 100 -17.88 -0.21 7.09
CA LEU A 100 -18.18 -1.64 7.14
C LEU A 100 -18.15 -2.36 5.77
N PRO A 101 -18.64 -1.77 4.65
CA PRO A 101 -18.58 -2.45 3.35
C PRO A 101 -17.19 -2.86 2.87
N PHE A 102 -16.09 -2.30 3.41
CA PHE A 102 -14.73 -2.77 3.08
C PHE A 102 -14.47 -4.21 3.52
N VAL A 103 -15.20 -4.75 4.49
CA VAL A 103 -15.19 -6.19 4.84
C VAL A 103 -15.42 -7.08 3.61
N LEU A 104 -16.21 -6.62 2.62
CA LEU A 104 -16.47 -7.36 1.39
C LEU A 104 -15.19 -7.61 0.57
N THR A 105 -14.24 -6.67 0.57
CA THR A 105 -12.96 -6.85 -0.12
C THR A 105 -12.12 -7.94 0.55
N GLU A 106 -12.14 -7.98 1.86
CA GLU A 106 -11.44 -8.99 2.65
C GLU A 106 -12.04 -10.39 2.48
N ILE A 107 -13.38 -10.47 2.51
CA ILE A 107 -14.11 -11.72 2.22
C ILE A 107 -13.77 -12.19 0.81
N ALA A 108 -13.92 -11.33 -0.20
CA ALA A 108 -13.68 -11.69 -1.60
C ALA A 108 -12.22 -12.12 -1.84
N GLY A 109 -11.24 -11.40 -1.29
CA GLY A 109 -9.82 -11.74 -1.43
C GLY A 109 -9.48 -13.09 -0.80
N THR A 110 -9.91 -13.32 0.46
CA THR A 110 -9.67 -14.59 1.16
C THR A 110 -10.39 -15.75 0.48
N PHE A 111 -11.61 -15.50 0.02
CA PHE A 111 -12.42 -16.50 -0.69
C PHE A 111 -11.79 -16.92 -2.03
N ILE A 112 -11.26 -15.98 -2.81
CA ILE A 112 -10.55 -16.29 -4.08
C ILE A 112 -9.31 -17.14 -3.81
N TYR A 113 -8.50 -16.80 -2.79
CA TYR A 113 -7.38 -17.66 -2.40
C TYR A 113 -7.85 -19.05 -2.04
N ALA A 114 -8.92 -19.18 -1.26
CA ALA A 114 -9.45 -20.47 -0.87
C ALA A 114 -9.95 -21.29 -2.07
N LEU A 115 -10.67 -20.68 -3.01
CA LEU A 115 -11.13 -21.36 -4.23
C LEU A 115 -9.97 -21.92 -5.07
N CYS A 116 -8.86 -21.17 -5.14
CA CYS A 116 -7.70 -21.55 -5.94
C CYS A 116 -6.77 -22.57 -5.23
N LEU A 117 -6.65 -22.49 -3.90
CA LEU A 117 -5.60 -23.19 -3.17
C LEU A 117 -6.10 -24.32 -2.23
N TYR A 118 -7.34 -24.23 -1.71
CA TYR A 118 -7.86 -25.22 -0.77
C TYR A 118 -8.03 -26.59 -1.43
N ARG A 119 -7.43 -27.61 -0.81
CA ARG A 119 -7.46 -29.01 -1.29
C ARG A 119 -7.16 -29.16 -2.79
N ALA A 120 -6.32 -28.26 -3.32
CA ALA A 120 -5.86 -28.31 -4.69
C ALA A 120 -4.41 -28.80 -4.76
N LYS A 121 -4.01 -29.38 -5.88
CA LYS A 121 -2.59 -29.71 -6.10
C LYS A 121 -1.80 -28.39 -6.08
N PRO A 122 -0.83 -28.23 -5.16
CA PRO A 122 -0.06 -27.01 -5.06
C PRO A 122 0.68 -26.68 -6.38
N SER A 123 0.51 -25.46 -6.87
CA SER A 123 1.15 -24.99 -8.11
C SER A 123 1.35 -23.48 -8.07
N ALA A 124 2.50 -23.01 -8.53
CA ALA A 124 2.78 -21.58 -8.71
C ALA A 124 1.72 -20.90 -9.58
N THR A 125 1.28 -21.56 -10.64
CA THR A 125 0.25 -21.03 -11.55
C THR A 125 -1.06 -20.71 -10.80
N ARG A 126 -1.49 -21.57 -9.86
CA ARG A 126 -2.69 -21.31 -9.05
C ARG A 126 -2.54 -20.09 -8.15
N VAL A 127 -1.35 -19.89 -7.58
CA VAL A 127 -1.05 -18.72 -6.75
C VAL A 127 -1.09 -17.44 -7.59
N VAL A 128 -0.46 -17.46 -8.77
CA VAL A 128 -0.44 -16.32 -9.69
C VAL A 128 -1.85 -15.97 -10.17
N ILE A 129 -2.66 -16.98 -10.55
CA ILE A 129 -4.06 -16.79 -10.96
C ILE A 129 -4.88 -16.21 -9.81
N ALA A 130 -4.75 -16.75 -8.59
CA ALA A 130 -5.46 -16.23 -7.43
C ALA A 130 -5.12 -14.75 -7.18
N ARG A 131 -3.82 -14.42 -7.23
CA ARG A 131 -3.39 -13.03 -7.03
C ARG A 131 -3.87 -12.11 -8.15
N PHE A 132 -3.83 -12.55 -9.40
CA PHE A 132 -4.37 -11.80 -10.52
C PHE A 132 -5.87 -11.49 -10.34
N LEU A 133 -6.66 -12.51 -9.97
CA LEU A 133 -8.09 -12.33 -9.73
C LEU A 133 -8.34 -11.37 -8.57
N ILE A 134 -7.55 -11.41 -7.50
CA ILE A 134 -7.67 -10.47 -6.38
C ILE A 134 -7.32 -9.06 -6.83
N CYS A 135 -6.19 -8.86 -7.53
CA CYS A 135 -5.82 -7.54 -8.03
C CYS A 135 -6.88 -6.95 -8.95
N PHE A 136 -7.41 -7.73 -9.87
CA PHE A 136 -8.39 -7.26 -10.85
C PHE A 136 -9.80 -7.17 -10.24
N ALA A 137 -10.37 -8.29 -9.77
CA ALA A 137 -11.78 -8.32 -9.37
C ALA A 137 -12.03 -7.62 -8.02
N VAL A 138 -11.08 -7.72 -7.07
CA VAL A 138 -11.26 -7.13 -5.74
C VAL A 138 -10.69 -5.72 -5.69
N ASN A 139 -9.37 -5.55 -5.94
CA ASN A 139 -8.73 -4.27 -5.70
C ASN A 139 -9.08 -3.23 -6.79
N VAL A 140 -9.28 -3.64 -8.04
CA VAL A 140 -9.66 -2.69 -9.10
C VAL A 140 -11.18 -2.55 -9.18
N VAL A 141 -11.93 -3.65 -9.35
CA VAL A 141 -13.37 -3.56 -9.61
C VAL A 141 -14.18 -3.34 -8.32
N LEU A 142 -14.15 -4.30 -7.38
CA LEU A 142 -14.99 -4.26 -6.19
C LEU A 142 -14.71 -3.02 -5.33
N GLN A 143 -13.44 -2.71 -5.12
CA GLN A 143 -13.02 -1.59 -4.28
C GLN A 143 -13.48 -0.23 -4.83
N GLN A 144 -13.59 -0.07 -6.15
CA GLN A 144 -14.14 1.16 -6.75
C GLN A 144 -15.59 1.40 -6.34
N PHE A 145 -16.42 0.36 -6.41
CA PHE A 145 -17.82 0.46 -6.00
C PHE A 145 -17.96 0.76 -4.51
N ILE A 146 -17.11 0.17 -3.67
CA ILE A 146 -17.13 0.43 -2.23
C ILE A 146 -16.70 1.87 -1.92
N PHE A 147 -15.66 2.41 -2.57
CA PHE A 147 -15.29 3.82 -2.43
C PHE A 147 -16.38 4.77 -2.94
N ALA A 148 -17.00 4.46 -4.09
CA ALA A 148 -18.12 5.26 -4.58
C ALA A 148 -19.29 5.27 -3.58
N TRP A 149 -19.59 4.12 -2.98
CA TRP A 149 -20.59 4.00 -1.92
C TRP A 149 -20.22 4.83 -0.69
N GLN A 150 -18.98 4.73 -0.21
CA GLN A 150 -18.48 5.51 0.91
C GLN A 150 -18.59 7.01 0.65
N TYR A 151 -18.13 7.50 -0.51
CA TYR A 151 -18.21 8.92 -0.83
C TYR A 151 -19.66 9.42 -1.01
N THR A 152 -20.54 8.58 -1.56
CA THR A 152 -21.97 8.90 -1.62
C THR A 152 -22.57 9.03 -0.20
N TYR A 153 -22.23 8.09 0.68
CA TYR A 153 -22.66 8.11 2.09
C TYR A 153 -22.15 9.35 2.84
N MET A 154 -20.94 9.79 2.53
CA MET A 154 -20.33 11.02 3.08
C MET A 154 -20.85 12.32 2.44
N GLY A 155 -21.82 12.24 1.53
CA GLY A 155 -22.40 13.42 0.86
C GLY A 155 -21.48 14.06 -0.19
N ASN A 156 -20.53 13.30 -0.76
CA ASN A 156 -19.60 13.79 -1.79
C ASN A 156 -19.76 13.05 -3.13
N PRO A 157 -20.82 13.36 -3.92
CA PRO A 157 -21.12 12.65 -5.17
C PRO A 157 -20.08 12.86 -6.28
N GLU A 158 -19.37 13.98 -6.27
CA GLU A 158 -18.28 14.25 -7.23
C GLU A 158 -17.13 13.23 -7.06
N LYS A 159 -16.65 13.05 -5.83
CA LYS A 159 -15.64 12.03 -5.52
C LYS A 159 -16.16 10.62 -5.76
N ALA A 160 -17.44 10.37 -5.59
CA ALA A 160 -18.04 9.07 -5.92
C ALA A 160 -17.92 8.75 -7.41
N LYS A 161 -18.21 9.72 -8.30
CA LYS A 161 -18.03 9.57 -9.76
C LYS A 161 -16.56 9.37 -10.14
N ASP A 162 -15.65 10.18 -9.59
CA ASP A 162 -14.22 10.07 -9.83
C ASP A 162 -13.67 8.72 -9.37
N SER A 163 -14.21 8.17 -8.28
CA SER A 163 -13.85 6.84 -7.77
C SER A 163 -14.16 5.70 -8.77
N ILE A 164 -15.16 5.86 -9.64
CA ILE A 164 -15.54 4.85 -10.63
C ILE A 164 -14.85 5.09 -11.98
N MET A 165 -14.79 6.32 -12.46
CA MET A 165 -14.38 6.64 -13.84
C MET A 165 -13.18 7.59 -13.94
N GLY A 166 -12.70 8.16 -12.82
CA GLY A 166 -11.71 9.23 -12.82
C GLY A 166 -10.25 8.80 -12.61
N ILE A 167 -9.43 9.78 -12.25
CA ILE A 167 -7.99 9.63 -12.01
C ILE A 167 -7.70 8.61 -10.90
N MET A 168 -8.54 8.53 -9.86
CA MET A 168 -8.37 7.56 -8.77
C MET A 168 -8.45 6.12 -9.26
N THR A 169 -9.32 5.84 -10.24
CA THR A 169 -9.42 4.52 -10.90
C THR A 169 -8.15 4.19 -11.66
N THR A 170 -7.66 5.13 -12.46
CA THR A 170 -6.43 4.96 -13.25
C THR A 170 -5.22 4.70 -12.35
N ALA A 171 -5.03 5.49 -11.30
CA ALA A 171 -3.95 5.29 -10.33
C ALA A 171 -4.03 3.91 -9.65
N ARG A 172 -5.23 3.45 -9.32
CA ARG A 172 -5.47 2.14 -8.70
C ARG A 172 -5.14 0.98 -9.65
N ILE A 173 -5.52 1.09 -10.92
CA ILE A 173 -5.18 0.10 -11.96
C ILE A 173 -3.65 -0.02 -12.07
N PHE A 174 -2.96 1.09 -12.26
CA PHE A 174 -1.50 1.09 -12.36
C PHE A 174 -0.84 0.52 -11.11
N LYS A 175 -1.25 0.96 -9.92
CA LYS A 175 -0.73 0.43 -8.65
C LYS A 175 -0.87 -1.10 -8.56
N ASN A 176 -2.05 -1.65 -8.84
CA ASN A 176 -2.28 -3.09 -8.79
C ASN A 176 -1.53 -3.85 -9.88
N LEU A 177 -1.39 -3.28 -11.08
CA LEU A 177 -0.62 -3.87 -12.16
C LEU A 177 0.87 -3.98 -11.80
N PHE A 178 1.43 -3.02 -11.07
CA PHE A 178 2.81 -3.05 -10.60
C PHE A 178 3.01 -4.03 -9.43
N PHE A 179 2.09 -4.06 -8.47
CA PHE A 179 2.20 -4.93 -7.30
C PHE A 179 1.95 -6.40 -7.61
N PHE A 180 1.03 -6.69 -8.53
CA PHE A 180 0.65 -8.05 -8.86
C PHE A 180 1.86 -8.98 -9.13
N PRO A 181 2.84 -8.61 -9.97
CA PRO A 181 4.00 -9.47 -10.23
C PRO A 181 4.83 -9.75 -8.97
N ILE A 182 5.18 -8.71 -8.22
CA ILE A 182 6.03 -8.81 -7.02
C ILE A 182 5.35 -9.68 -5.97
N GLU A 183 4.09 -9.37 -5.64
CA GLU A 183 3.34 -10.12 -4.62
C GLU A 183 3.09 -11.57 -5.03
N SER A 184 2.85 -11.84 -6.32
CA SER A 184 2.71 -13.21 -6.83
C SER A 184 3.96 -14.04 -6.59
N VAL A 185 5.14 -13.47 -6.83
CA VAL A 185 6.41 -14.17 -6.57
C VAL A 185 6.65 -14.36 -5.09
N VAL A 186 6.47 -13.31 -4.28
CA VAL A 186 6.67 -13.37 -2.82
C VAL A 186 5.76 -14.43 -2.19
N ILE A 187 4.45 -14.43 -2.50
CA ILE A 187 3.50 -15.42 -2.00
C ILE A 187 3.87 -16.83 -2.46
N THR A 188 4.29 -17.00 -3.73
CA THR A 188 4.68 -18.30 -4.27
C THR A 188 5.90 -18.87 -3.54
N LEU A 189 6.92 -18.05 -3.29
CA LEU A 189 8.11 -18.45 -2.54
C LEU A 189 7.78 -18.76 -1.07
N PHE A 190 6.96 -17.94 -0.44
CA PHE A 190 6.47 -18.18 0.93
C PHE A 190 5.74 -19.51 1.05
N LEU A 191 4.77 -19.78 0.17
CA LEU A 191 4.04 -21.04 0.16
C LEU A 191 4.94 -22.24 -0.19
N LYS A 192 5.96 -22.08 -1.03
CA LYS A 192 6.95 -23.13 -1.29
C LYS A 192 7.62 -23.62 -0.02
N VAL A 193 7.97 -22.69 0.89
CA VAL A 193 8.61 -23.02 2.16
C VAL A 193 7.61 -23.64 3.16
N LEU A 194 6.38 -23.12 3.22
CA LEU A 194 5.43 -23.50 4.26
C LEU A 194 4.59 -24.74 3.91
N ILE A 195 4.34 -25.06 2.65
CA ILE A 195 3.55 -26.24 2.27
C ILE A 195 4.10 -27.54 2.83
N PRO A 196 5.42 -27.84 2.78
CA PRO A 196 5.94 -29.04 3.40
C PRO A 196 5.71 -29.11 4.92
N VAL A 197 5.82 -27.97 5.61
CA VAL A 197 5.60 -27.88 7.06
C VAL A 197 4.13 -28.14 7.40
N THR A 198 3.22 -27.46 6.73
CA THR A 198 1.78 -27.60 6.93
C THR A 198 1.26 -28.98 6.52
N SER A 199 1.87 -29.60 5.50
CA SER A 199 1.56 -30.96 5.09
C SER A 199 2.00 -32.01 6.12
N ARG A 200 3.18 -31.84 6.74
CA ARG A 200 3.62 -32.68 7.87
C ARG A 200 2.70 -32.55 9.08
N ALA A 201 2.20 -31.35 9.34
CA ALA A 201 1.21 -31.06 10.37
C ALA A 201 -0.21 -31.53 10.01
N LYS A 202 -0.41 -32.16 8.84
CA LYS A 202 -1.72 -32.62 8.32
C LYS A 202 -2.75 -31.50 8.15
N LEU A 203 -2.29 -30.28 7.95
CA LEU A 203 -3.13 -29.11 7.72
C LEU A 203 -3.43 -28.88 6.25
N THR A 204 -2.54 -29.32 5.37
CA THR A 204 -2.71 -29.22 3.90
C THR A 204 -2.59 -30.61 3.26
N TYR A 205 -3.18 -30.76 2.09
CA TYR A 205 -3.27 -32.01 1.37
C TYR A 205 -2.45 -31.96 0.08
N GLY A 206 -1.87 -33.09 -0.33
CA GLY A 206 -1.19 -33.25 -1.63
C GLY A 206 0.13 -32.51 -1.82
N GLY A 207 0.70 -31.93 -0.77
CA GLY A 207 1.89 -31.08 -0.86
C GLY A 207 3.10 -31.56 -0.08
N SER A 208 3.27 -32.85 0.21
CA SER A 208 4.38 -33.35 1.04
C SER A 208 5.77 -33.00 0.48
N LYS A 209 5.90 -32.81 -0.83
CA LYS A 209 7.13 -32.37 -1.53
C LYS A 209 7.22 -30.86 -1.76
N GLY A 210 6.19 -30.08 -1.34
CA GLY A 210 6.12 -28.66 -1.58
C GLY A 210 5.69 -28.28 -2.99
N LEU A 211 6.06 -27.05 -3.40
CA LEU A 211 5.88 -26.54 -4.77
C LEU A 211 7.08 -26.92 -5.60
N ASP A 212 6.93 -27.89 -6.51
CA ASP A 212 7.92 -28.18 -7.52
C ASP A 212 7.76 -27.22 -8.69
N PHE A 213 8.84 -26.59 -9.11
CA PHE A 213 8.86 -25.68 -10.24
C PHE A 213 9.49 -26.33 -11.48
N THR A 214 8.80 -26.24 -12.58
CA THR A 214 9.40 -26.50 -13.88
C THR A 214 10.32 -25.34 -14.30
N LYS A 215 11.30 -25.58 -15.16
CA LYS A 215 12.19 -24.53 -15.70
C LYS A 215 11.38 -23.36 -16.30
N LYS A 216 10.26 -23.65 -16.97
CA LYS A 216 9.37 -22.62 -17.53
C LYS A 216 8.69 -21.77 -16.44
N GLN A 217 8.27 -22.38 -15.34
CA GLN A 217 7.67 -21.64 -14.21
C GLN A 217 8.72 -20.78 -13.49
N ILE A 218 9.95 -21.26 -13.33
CA ILE A 218 11.04 -20.44 -12.77
C ILE A 218 11.30 -19.23 -13.66
N ALA A 219 11.45 -19.44 -14.99
CA ALA A 219 11.64 -18.35 -15.94
C ALA A 219 10.48 -17.33 -15.89
N ALA A 220 9.22 -17.80 -15.80
CA ALA A 220 8.07 -16.94 -15.68
C ALA A 220 8.07 -16.13 -14.37
N LEU A 221 8.45 -16.72 -13.23
CA LEU A 221 8.54 -16.01 -11.94
C LEU A 221 9.68 -14.98 -11.96
N VAL A 222 10.83 -15.29 -12.57
CA VAL A 222 11.93 -14.33 -12.75
C VAL A 222 11.49 -13.16 -13.63
N LEU A 223 10.79 -13.44 -14.74
CA LEU A 223 10.26 -12.41 -15.62
C LEU A 223 9.22 -11.53 -14.89
N LEU A 224 8.31 -12.13 -14.13
CA LEU A 224 7.33 -11.38 -13.31
C LEU A 224 8.04 -10.48 -12.30
N MET A 225 9.09 -10.97 -11.62
CA MET A 225 9.86 -10.16 -10.68
C MET A 225 10.55 -9.00 -11.38
N ALA A 226 11.15 -9.23 -12.54
CA ALA A 226 11.82 -8.18 -13.34
C ALA A 226 10.82 -7.11 -13.81
N ILE A 227 9.63 -7.51 -14.28
CA ILE A 227 8.55 -6.59 -14.67
C ILE A 227 8.08 -5.79 -13.45
N GLY A 228 7.84 -6.45 -12.31
CA GLY A 228 7.39 -5.79 -11.09
C GLY A 228 8.42 -4.79 -10.56
N ALA A 229 9.70 -5.19 -10.47
CA ALA A 229 10.78 -4.33 -10.03
C ALA A 229 10.97 -3.13 -10.98
N GLY A 230 11.01 -3.37 -12.29
CA GLY A 230 11.11 -2.31 -13.30
C GLY A 230 9.94 -1.34 -13.24
N SER A 231 8.72 -1.84 -13.05
CA SER A 231 7.51 -1.01 -12.89
C SER A 231 7.54 -0.19 -11.60
N ALA A 232 8.02 -0.76 -10.48
CA ALA A 232 8.18 -0.04 -9.21
C ALA A 232 9.19 1.10 -9.35
N VAL A 233 10.34 0.83 -9.97
CA VAL A 233 11.37 1.85 -10.26
C VAL A 233 10.82 2.94 -11.17
N GLY A 234 10.10 2.57 -12.23
CA GLY A 234 9.45 3.51 -13.15
C GLY A 234 8.43 4.40 -12.44
N TYR A 235 7.61 3.82 -11.55
CA TYR A 235 6.65 4.57 -10.74
C TYR A 235 7.35 5.54 -9.77
N LEU A 236 8.38 5.08 -9.05
CA LEU A 236 9.14 5.93 -8.14
C LEU A 236 9.80 7.11 -8.87
N ASN A 237 10.41 6.84 -10.02
CA ASN A 237 10.98 7.90 -10.85
C ASN A 237 9.90 8.90 -11.29
N TYR A 238 8.75 8.43 -11.76
CA TYR A 238 7.63 9.30 -12.11
C TYR A 238 7.13 10.09 -10.90
N TYR A 239 6.95 9.43 -9.74
CA TYR A 239 6.45 10.07 -8.52
C TYR A 239 7.36 11.20 -8.06
N TYR A 240 8.66 10.94 -7.94
CA TYR A 240 9.63 11.94 -7.47
C TYR A 240 9.87 13.07 -8.47
N ASN A 241 9.66 12.83 -9.76
CA ASN A 241 9.76 13.89 -10.77
C ASN A 241 8.52 14.79 -10.85
N ASN A 242 7.34 14.28 -10.47
CA ASN A 242 6.06 14.98 -10.66
C ASN A 242 5.37 15.39 -9.36
N ASN A 243 5.88 15.00 -8.20
CA ASN A 243 5.30 15.36 -6.91
C ASN A 243 6.32 16.06 -6.02
N SER A 244 5.85 17.09 -5.33
CA SER A 244 6.66 17.74 -4.30
C SER A 244 6.91 16.82 -3.13
N VAL A 245 8.18 16.71 -2.71
CA VAL A 245 8.56 15.93 -1.50
C VAL A 245 8.11 16.62 -0.21
N THR A 246 7.70 17.90 -0.26
CA THR A 246 7.16 18.60 0.92
C THR A 246 5.89 17.97 1.50
N LYS A 247 5.20 17.14 0.71
CA LYS A 247 4.02 16.39 1.19
C LYS A 247 4.36 15.34 2.23
N ASP A 248 5.56 14.81 2.18
CA ASP A 248 6.04 13.72 3.03
C ASP A 248 6.78 14.24 4.29
N TYR A 249 6.99 15.57 4.36
CA TYR A 249 7.65 16.20 5.51
C TYR A 249 6.72 16.31 6.72
N THR A 250 7.26 16.00 7.90
CA THR A 250 6.65 16.31 9.20
C THR A 250 6.57 17.82 9.41
N ALA A 251 5.82 18.26 10.43
CA ALA A 251 5.75 19.68 10.75
C ALA A 251 7.12 20.26 11.15
N GLU A 252 7.92 19.48 11.90
CA GLU A 252 9.27 19.85 12.32
C GLU A 252 10.22 19.97 11.13
N GLU A 253 10.21 18.99 10.22
CA GLU A 253 11.01 19.04 8.99
C GLU A 253 10.65 20.23 8.10
N VAL A 254 9.36 20.64 8.04
CA VAL A 254 8.94 21.83 7.29
C VAL A 254 9.55 23.09 7.89
N VAL A 255 9.53 23.23 9.22
CA VAL A 255 10.15 24.37 9.90
C VAL A 255 11.65 24.43 9.61
N GLU A 256 12.35 23.32 9.78
CA GLU A 256 13.79 23.20 9.54
C GLU A 256 14.16 23.58 8.10
N MET A 257 13.39 23.04 7.13
CA MET A 257 13.63 23.29 5.71
C MET A 257 13.32 24.73 5.29
N ASN A 258 12.27 25.35 5.85
CA ASN A 258 11.96 26.75 5.59
C ASN A 258 13.04 27.68 6.15
N HIS A 259 13.60 27.40 7.33
CA HIS A 259 14.76 28.12 7.87
C HIS A 259 15.99 27.94 6.99
N LEU A 260 16.28 26.70 6.57
CA LEU A 260 17.44 26.41 5.72
C LEU A 260 17.41 27.21 4.41
N VAL A 261 16.26 27.20 3.71
CA VAL A 261 16.14 27.97 2.45
C VAL A 261 16.16 29.47 2.69
N HIS A 262 15.65 29.94 3.83
CA HIS A 262 15.74 31.36 4.20
C HIS A 262 17.20 31.78 4.43
N ASP A 263 17.99 30.99 5.13
CA ASP A 263 19.42 31.28 5.35
C ASP A 263 20.20 31.27 4.04
N ILE A 264 19.87 30.36 3.11
CA ILE A 264 20.47 30.36 1.77
C ILE A 264 20.12 31.66 1.02
N ILE A 265 18.86 32.09 1.09
CA ILE A 265 18.41 33.32 0.40
C ILE A 265 19.11 34.56 0.97
N LEU A 266 19.25 34.65 2.28
CA LEU A 266 19.95 35.77 2.91
C LEU A 266 21.47 35.78 2.62
N ALA A 267 22.05 34.61 2.39
CA ALA A 267 23.46 34.50 2.00
C ALA A 267 23.71 35.01 0.56
N GLU A 268 22.79 34.70 -0.36
CA GLU A 268 22.87 35.11 -1.77
C GLU A 268 22.38 36.54 -1.99
N GLU A 269 21.40 37.01 -1.21
CA GLU A 269 20.78 38.35 -1.30
C GLU A 269 20.79 39.06 0.06
N PRO A 270 21.93 39.61 0.49
CA PRO A 270 22.08 40.27 1.81
C PRO A 270 21.22 41.55 1.99
N GLU A 271 20.65 42.08 0.91
CA GLU A 271 19.78 43.26 0.98
C GLU A 271 18.38 42.94 1.51
N ILE A 272 17.98 41.63 1.55
CA ILE A 272 16.69 41.20 2.08
C ILE A 272 16.72 41.28 3.61
N PRO A 273 15.74 41.97 4.26
CA PRO A 273 15.73 42.12 5.68
C PRO A 273 15.31 40.82 6.37
N ALA A 274 16.21 40.19 7.12
CA ALA A 274 16.01 38.88 7.78
C ALA A 274 14.81 38.86 8.72
N ASP A 275 14.63 39.93 9.53
CA ASP A 275 13.64 39.96 10.61
C ASP A 275 12.17 40.05 10.11
N THR A 276 12.00 40.55 8.86
CA THR A 276 10.66 40.78 8.31
C THR A 276 10.34 39.91 7.10
N THR A 277 11.24 39.00 6.73
CA THR A 277 11.06 38.10 5.58
C THR A 277 10.85 36.67 6.01
N LEU A 278 9.89 35.98 5.41
CA LEU A 278 9.57 34.55 5.59
C LEU A 278 9.75 33.83 4.25
N ALA A 279 10.54 32.78 4.25
CA ALA A 279 10.68 31.87 3.12
C ALA A 279 9.81 30.63 3.34
N VAL A 280 8.95 30.29 2.38
CA VAL A 280 8.05 29.14 2.43
C VAL A 280 8.27 28.26 1.21
N ILE A 281 8.68 27.03 1.41
CA ILE A 281 8.84 26.06 0.33
C ILE A 281 7.46 25.66 -0.18
N GLU A 282 7.12 26.10 -1.37
CA GLU A 282 5.88 25.72 -2.05
C GLU A 282 6.00 24.38 -2.78
N TYR A 283 7.18 24.09 -3.31
CA TYR A 283 7.45 22.88 -4.08
C TYR A 283 8.92 22.48 -3.92
N ALA A 284 9.16 21.19 -3.76
CA ALA A 284 10.51 20.64 -3.78
C ALA A 284 10.52 19.37 -4.65
N ALA A 285 11.26 19.41 -5.76
CA ALA A 285 11.46 18.29 -6.65
C ALA A 285 12.78 17.59 -6.32
N LYS A 286 12.69 16.30 -5.97
CA LYS A 286 13.84 15.43 -5.71
C LYS A 286 13.75 14.21 -6.61
N PRO A 287 14.35 14.21 -7.81
CA PRO A 287 14.32 13.08 -8.72
C PRO A 287 14.87 11.81 -8.08
N PHE A 288 14.25 10.65 -8.35
CA PHE A 288 14.65 9.38 -7.75
C PHE A 288 16.08 8.96 -8.09
N PHE A 289 16.52 9.23 -9.31
CA PHE A 289 17.90 9.02 -9.78
C PHE A 289 18.73 10.31 -9.87
N GLY A 290 18.17 11.44 -9.40
CA GLY A 290 18.86 12.72 -9.46
C GLY A 290 19.81 12.95 -8.30
N THR A 291 20.84 13.73 -8.55
CA THR A 291 21.79 14.21 -7.54
C THR A 291 21.41 15.58 -6.98
N GLU A 292 20.36 16.17 -7.49
CA GLU A 292 19.97 17.56 -7.23
C GLU A 292 18.53 17.62 -6.73
N THR A 293 18.25 18.57 -5.83
CA THR A 293 16.90 18.92 -5.39
C THR A 293 16.63 20.36 -5.79
N THR A 294 15.50 20.58 -6.46
CA THR A 294 15.02 21.91 -6.83
C THR A 294 13.95 22.36 -5.86
N PHE A 295 14.16 23.49 -5.20
CA PHE A 295 13.17 24.14 -4.33
C PHE A 295 12.57 25.33 -5.04
N THR A 296 11.24 25.44 -5.02
CA THR A 296 10.50 26.66 -5.36
C THR A 296 9.99 27.26 -4.07
N VAL A 297 10.50 28.41 -3.72
CA VAL A 297 10.30 29.09 -2.44
C VAL A 297 9.54 30.40 -2.69
N ALA A 298 8.42 30.58 -2.00
CA ALA A 298 7.73 31.87 -1.97
C ALA A 298 8.32 32.73 -0.87
N LEU A 299 8.66 33.98 -1.23
CA LEU A 299 9.08 34.98 -0.27
C LEU A 299 7.88 35.85 0.14
N TYR A 300 7.75 36.01 1.44
CA TYR A 300 6.74 36.87 2.06
C TYR A 300 7.44 37.93 2.93
N GLN A 301 6.92 39.14 2.91
CA GLN A 301 7.33 40.19 3.83
C GLN A 301 6.19 40.51 4.80
N ALA A 302 6.52 40.65 6.07
CA ALA A 302 5.57 41.09 7.08
C ALA A 302 5.18 42.56 6.80
N LYS A 303 3.89 42.87 6.91
CA LYS A 303 3.39 44.27 6.83
C LYS A 303 3.91 45.09 8.02
N ALA A 304 3.86 46.41 7.90
CA ALA A 304 4.50 47.36 8.84
C ALA A 304 4.12 47.12 10.32
N ASP A 305 2.94 46.59 10.58
CA ASP A 305 2.43 46.35 11.95
C ASP A 305 2.47 44.84 12.37
N ALA A 306 3.14 44.00 11.58
CA ALA A 306 3.20 42.56 11.80
C ALA A 306 4.65 42.08 12.00
N ALA A 307 4.85 41.03 12.78
CA ALA A 307 6.14 40.35 12.94
C ALA A 307 6.04 38.89 12.48
N ILE A 308 7.15 38.34 12.00
CA ILE A 308 7.26 36.91 11.72
C ILE A 308 7.23 36.14 13.05
N THR A 309 6.29 35.23 13.19
CA THR A 309 6.13 34.38 14.38
C THR A 309 6.66 32.97 14.12
N ASP A 310 7.05 32.25 15.19
CA ASP A 310 7.54 30.87 15.09
C ASP A 310 6.53 29.93 14.40
N ALA A 311 5.23 30.18 14.58
CA ALA A 311 4.18 29.39 13.92
C ALA A 311 4.17 29.52 12.40
N MET A 312 4.62 30.67 11.85
CA MET A 312 4.65 30.92 10.40
C MET A 312 5.70 30.06 9.68
N TRP A 313 6.76 29.65 10.37
CA TRP A 313 7.77 28.77 9.80
C TRP A 313 7.24 27.35 9.47
N SER A 314 6.10 26.97 10.04
CA SER A 314 5.40 25.72 9.71
C SER A 314 4.52 25.84 8.45
N TYR A 315 4.44 27.02 7.83
CA TYR A 315 3.58 27.24 6.68
C TYR A 315 4.06 26.44 5.47
N LYS A 316 3.08 25.95 4.73
CA LYS A 316 3.18 25.47 3.36
C LYS A 316 2.36 26.44 2.50
N LYS A 317 2.47 26.35 1.19
CA LYS A 317 1.83 27.23 0.19
C LYS A 317 0.45 27.80 0.60
N THR A 318 -0.49 26.95 0.99
CA THR A 318 -1.89 27.36 1.21
C THR A 318 -2.10 28.21 2.49
N PRO A 319 -1.53 27.87 3.65
CA PRO A 319 -1.61 28.72 4.83
C PRO A 319 -0.99 30.10 4.63
N ALA A 320 0.21 30.16 4.11
CA ALA A 320 0.92 31.43 3.90
C ALA A 320 0.17 32.39 2.96
N SER A 321 -0.43 31.86 1.87
CA SER A 321 -1.19 32.68 0.91
C SER A 321 -2.49 33.25 1.46
N LYS A 322 -2.99 32.74 2.60
CA LYS A 322 -4.22 33.19 3.27
C LYS A 322 -3.96 34.10 4.48
N ASP A 323 -2.70 34.24 4.85
CA ASP A 323 -2.31 35.10 5.98
C ASP A 323 -2.27 36.58 5.55
N GLU A 324 -3.24 37.36 6.03
CA GLU A 324 -3.36 38.78 5.67
C GLU A 324 -2.22 39.65 6.23
N SER A 325 -1.47 39.16 7.21
CA SER A 325 -0.31 39.86 7.78
C SER A 325 0.94 39.81 6.88
N LEU A 326 0.93 38.92 5.89
CA LEU A 326 2.04 38.67 4.97
C LEU A 326 1.73 39.24 3.57
N LEU A 327 2.75 39.82 2.94
CA LEU A 327 2.73 40.21 1.56
C LEU A 327 3.72 39.38 0.76
N ARG A 328 3.25 38.67 -0.26
CA ARG A 328 4.16 37.93 -1.16
C ARG A 328 4.98 38.95 -2.00
N ILE A 329 6.29 38.85 -1.90
CA ILE A 329 7.22 39.78 -2.57
C ILE A 329 7.96 39.13 -3.75
N GLY A 330 8.01 37.79 -3.82
CA GLY A 330 8.68 37.12 -4.92
C GLY A 330 8.64 35.59 -4.82
N THR A 331 9.30 34.97 -5.77
CA THR A 331 9.55 33.53 -5.81
C THR A 331 11.02 33.28 -6.07
N VAL A 332 11.63 32.37 -5.33
CA VAL A 332 13.01 31.96 -5.50
C VAL A 332 13.08 30.52 -5.93
N THR A 333 13.89 30.23 -6.93
CA THR A 333 14.22 28.83 -7.30
C THR A 333 15.64 28.54 -6.87
N ILE A 334 15.80 27.53 -6.01
CA ILE A 334 17.09 27.07 -5.47
C ILE A 334 17.33 25.66 -5.90
N VAL A 335 18.48 25.36 -6.50
CA VAL A 335 18.90 23.99 -6.79
C VAL A 335 20.07 23.63 -5.89
N THR A 336 19.94 22.55 -5.14
CA THR A 336 21.01 22.07 -4.24
C THR A 336 21.45 20.66 -4.60
N HIS A 337 22.70 20.34 -4.32
CA HIS A 337 23.22 19.00 -4.47
C HIS A 337 22.82 18.12 -3.26
N ASN A 338 22.19 16.97 -3.50
CA ASN A 338 21.57 16.11 -2.46
C ASN A 338 22.52 15.57 -1.37
N LYS A 339 23.83 15.47 -1.68
CA LYS A 339 24.81 14.89 -0.74
C LYS A 339 25.60 15.96 0.00
N THR A 340 25.90 17.07 -0.65
CA THR A 340 26.76 18.12 -0.08
C THR A 340 25.96 19.29 0.47
N GLY A 341 24.70 19.47 0.04
CA GLY A 341 23.89 20.65 0.37
C GLY A 341 24.34 21.92 -0.37
N GLU A 342 25.34 21.79 -1.27
CA GLU A 342 25.87 22.92 -2.04
C GLU A 342 24.80 23.51 -2.97
N VAL A 343 24.69 24.83 -3.01
CA VAL A 343 23.80 25.56 -3.91
C VAL A 343 24.41 25.55 -5.30
N LEU A 344 23.72 24.97 -6.26
CA LEU A 344 24.16 24.82 -7.64
C LEU A 344 23.60 25.94 -8.54
N SER A 345 22.39 26.40 -8.27
CA SER A 345 21.79 27.55 -8.92
C SER A 345 20.81 28.26 -8.00
N PHE A 346 20.67 29.54 -8.20
CA PHE A 346 19.82 30.46 -7.44
C PHE A 346 19.21 31.48 -8.41
N GLU A 347 17.89 31.58 -8.45
CA GLU A 347 17.16 32.53 -9.29
C GLU A 347 16.02 33.17 -8.49
N ILE A 348 15.94 34.51 -8.48
CA ILE A 348 14.81 35.27 -7.92
C ILE A 348 13.95 35.81 -9.08
N GLN A 349 12.62 35.68 -8.90
CA GLN A 349 11.57 36.17 -9.81
C GLN A 349 10.56 37.04 -9.09
#